data_94cd30e7a3c307d75462b996ddfcdfaf
#
_entry.id   94cd30e7a3c307d75462b996ddfcdfaf
#
_cell.length_a   1.000
_cell.length_b   1.000
_cell.length_c   1.000
_cell.angle_alpha   90.00
_cell.angle_beta   90.00
_cell.angle_gamma   90.00
#
_symmetry.space_group_name_H-M   'P 1'
#
loop_
_entity.id
_entity.type
_entity.pdbx_description
1 polymer ?
#
loop_
_entity_poly.entity_id
_entity_poly.type
_entity_poly.pdbx_seq_one_letter_code
_entity_poly.pdbx_strand_id
1 'polypeptide(L)'
;ERIAAYLKERGYYNFSVNNISYAARMFEKERLIDLRLIVKQYLTGYDERGLPVMDNNMVYRIDRINIFPDYDPTVARTDTTLLSRLDTVYYRGLNIIYEKRPNLRPPVLRQAVPLYPNYVYNSSQVNRAYSDLMALGYFKSAKIAFEEQPRSADVTDIVSFIGASADSTQTLYTREGYLTCNILCTPTLKQSVKVDLE
;
A
#
# COMPACT_ATOMS: atom_id res chain seq x y z
N GLU A 1 -3.62 5.76 -17.86
CA GLU A 1 -2.55 5.18 -17.02
C GLU A 1 -1.77 6.27 -16.25
N ARG A 2 -1.26 7.34 -16.92
CA ARG A 2 -0.44 8.39 -16.28
C ARG A 2 -1.13 9.07 -15.10
N ILE A 3 -2.44 9.40 -15.22
CA ILE A 3 -3.23 10.02 -14.14
C ILE A 3 -3.32 9.08 -12.93
N ALA A 4 -3.59 7.80 -13.15
CA ALA A 4 -3.70 6.83 -12.06
C ALA A 4 -2.35 6.64 -11.34
N ALA A 5 -1.25 6.54 -12.08
CA ALA A 5 0.09 6.49 -11.50
C ALA A 5 0.41 7.73 -10.65
N TYR A 6 0.14 8.92 -11.19
CA TYR A 6 0.34 10.19 -10.50
C TYR A 6 -0.46 10.30 -9.19
N LEU A 7 -1.71 9.82 -9.18
CA LEU A 7 -2.54 9.83 -7.97
C LEU A 7 -2.08 8.79 -6.95
N LYS A 8 -1.64 7.60 -7.39
CA LYS A 8 -1.04 6.60 -6.50
C LYS A 8 0.23 7.07 -5.80
N GLU A 9 1.01 7.92 -6.43
CA GLU A 9 2.17 8.56 -5.78
C GLU A 9 1.78 9.59 -4.73
N ARG A 10 0.51 10.00 -4.67
CA ARG A 10 -0.03 11.03 -3.77
C ARG A 10 -1.02 10.48 -2.75
N GLY A 11 -0.98 9.19 -2.51
CA GLY A 11 -1.75 8.57 -1.45
C GLY A 11 -3.03 7.90 -1.89
N TYR A 12 -3.47 8.01 -3.12
CA TYR A 12 -4.70 7.37 -3.58
C TYR A 12 -4.47 5.89 -3.89
N TYR A 13 -4.29 5.08 -2.85
CA TYR A 13 -3.94 3.66 -2.95
C TYR A 13 -4.92 2.86 -3.81
N ASN A 14 -6.22 3.03 -3.59
CA ASN A 14 -7.29 2.31 -4.31
C ASN A 14 -7.60 2.87 -5.70
N PHE A 15 -6.97 3.98 -6.08
CA PHE A 15 -7.25 4.61 -7.37
C PHE A 15 -6.68 3.77 -8.53
N SER A 16 -7.50 3.54 -9.54
CA SER A 16 -7.12 2.79 -10.72
C SER A 16 -7.61 3.47 -12.01
N VAL A 17 -7.18 2.98 -13.15
CA VAL A 17 -7.66 3.46 -14.46
C VAL A 17 -9.18 3.31 -14.59
N ASN A 18 -9.77 2.30 -13.94
CA ASN A 18 -11.21 2.04 -13.97
C ASN A 18 -12.05 3.14 -13.28
N ASN A 19 -11.41 3.93 -12.40
CA ASN A 19 -12.03 5.09 -11.76
C ASN A 19 -12.11 6.31 -12.70
N ILE A 20 -11.54 6.21 -13.90
CA ILE A 20 -11.53 7.30 -14.88
C ILE A 20 -12.43 6.94 -16.05
N SER A 21 -13.29 7.87 -16.42
CA SER A 21 -14.05 7.82 -17.67
C SER A 21 -14.04 9.19 -18.35
N TYR A 22 -14.34 9.17 -19.63
CA TYR A 22 -14.43 10.39 -20.43
C TYR A 22 -15.81 10.48 -21.05
N ALA A 23 -16.41 11.65 -20.99
CA ALA A 23 -17.57 12.01 -21.80
C ALA A 23 -17.10 12.94 -22.91
N ALA A 24 -17.42 12.60 -24.15
CA ALA A 24 -17.08 13.42 -25.33
C ALA A 24 -18.36 14.04 -25.87
N ARG A 25 -18.33 15.34 -26.12
CA ARG A 25 -19.39 16.08 -26.82
C ARG A 25 -18.81 16.62 -28.13
N MET A 26 -19.37 16.19 -29.25
CA MET A 26 -18.96 16.67 -30.57
C MET A 26 -19.79 17.86 -31.00
N PHE A 27 -19.12 18.88 -31.53
CA PHE A 27 -19.71 20.04 -32.20
C PHE A 27 -19.35 19.95 -33.69
N GLU A 28 -20.21 19.30 -34.47
CA GLU A 28 -19.92 19.00 -35.88
C GLU A 28 -19.68 20.23 -36.76
N LYS A 29 -20.42 21.31 -36.51
CA LYS A 29 -20.28 22.57 -37.25
C LYS A 29 -18.94 23.25 -37.02
N GLU A 30 -18.39 23.14 -35.81
CA GLU A 30 -17.17 23.81 -35.40
C GLU A 30 -15.95 22.92 -35.48
N ARG A 31 -16.14 21.64 -35.79
CA ARG A 31 -15.10 20.57 -35.79
C ARG A 31 -14.35 20.51 -34.45
N LEU A 32 -15.06 20.75 -33.35
CA LEU A 32 -14.53 20.72 -32.00
C LEU A 32 -15.09 19.53 -31.23
N ILE A 33 -14.28 19.02 -30.33
CA ILE A 33 -14.66 17.97 -29.36
C ILE A 33 -14.37 18.49 -27.96
N ASP A 34 -15.41 18.58 -27.15
CA ASP A 34 -15.27 18.83 -25.70
C ASP A 34 -15.12 17.50 -24.97
N LEU A 35 -14.05 17.34 -24.21
CA LEU A 35 -13.75 16.15 -23.43
C LEU A 35 -13.88 16.46 -21.94
N ARG A 36 -14.86 15.83 -21.29
CA ARG A 36 -15.02 15.91 -19.84
C ARG A 36 -14.41 14.67 -19.18
N LEU A 37 -13.42 14.88 -18.32
CA LEU A 37 -12.87 13.83 -17.44
C LEU A 37 -13.84 13.63 -16.28
N ILE A 38 -14.22 12.37 -16.02
CA ILE A 38 -15.10 11.99 -14.92
C ILE A 38 -14.31 11.05 -14.01
N VAL A 39 -14.13 11.42 -12.75
CA VAL A 39 -13.55 10.59 -11.70
C VAL A 39 -14.69 9.91 -10.96
N LYS A 40 -14.71 8.58 -11.00
CA LYS A 40 -15.72 7.76 -10.33
C LYS A 40 -15.31 7.44 -8.90
N GLN A 41 -16.30 7.21 -8.07
CA GLN A 41 -16.11 6.57 -6.77
C GLN A 41 -15.57 5.15 -6.96
N TYR A 42 -14.95 4.57 -5.94
CA TYR A 42 -14.52 3.18 -5.97
C TYR A 42 -15.48 2.30 -5.15
N LEU A 43 -15.57 1.03 -5.54
CA LEU A 43 -16.38 0.03 -4.85
C LEU A 43 -15.66 -0.42 -3.57
N THR A 44 -16.27 -0.20 -2.41
CA THR A 44 -15.76 -0.64 -1.10
C THR A 44 -16.26 -2.02 -0.69
N GLY A 45 -17.40 -2.44 -1.22
CA GLY A 45 -18.02 -3.72 -0.89
C GLY A 45 -19.47 -3.76 -1.29
N TYR A 46 -20.21 -4.68 -0.69
CA TYR A 46 -21.65 -4.81 -0.86
C TYR A 46 -22.33 -4.74 0.51
N ASP A 47 -23.49 -4.10 0.57
CA ASP A 47 -24.29 -4.04 1.78
C ASP A 47 -25.00 -5.39 2.06
N GLU A 48 -25.74 -5.48 3.18
CA GLU A 48 -26.51 -6.68 3.56
C GLU A 48 -27.56 -7.08 2.52
N ARG A 49 -27.93 -6.17 1.62
CA ARG A 49 -28.90 -6.38 0.53
C ARG A 49 -28.22 -6.73 -0.79
N GLY A 50 -26.89 -6.83 -0.80
CA GLY A 50 -26.10 -7.11 -2.00
C GLY A 50 -25.95 -5.90 -2.94
N LEU A 51 -26.27 -4.68 -2.49
CA LEU A 51 -26.08 -3.47 -3.28
C LEU A 51 -24.63 -2.96 -3.15
N PRO A 52 -24.05 -2.44 -4.25
CA PRO A 52 -22.67 -1.95 -4.22
C PRO A 52 -22.55 -0.69 -3.35
N VAL A 53 -21.65 -0.74 -2.37
CA VAL A 53 -21.28 0.41 -1.55
C VAL A 53 -20.13 1.14 -2.22
N MET A 54 -20.38 2.38 -2.64
CA MET A 54 -19.39 3.24 -3.29
C MET A 54 -18.87 4.28 -2.31
N ASP A 55 -17.57 4.55 -2.36
CA ASP A 55 -16.96 5.60 -1.54
C ASP A 55 -16.07 6.52 -2.38
N ASN A 56 -15.81 7.71 -1.84
CA ASN A 56 -14.91 8.67 -2.47
C ASN A 56 -13.46 8.18 -2.38
N ASN A 57 -12.66 8.52 -3.39
CA ASN A 57 -11.23 8.21 -3.36
C ASN A 57 -10.57 8.93 -2.19
N MET A 58 -9.97 8.15 -1.30
CA MET A 58 -9.31 8.64 -0.09
C MET A 58 -7.81 8.72 -0.26
N VAL A 59 -7.18 9.58 0.52
CA VAL A 59 -5.74 9.59 0.72
C VAL A 59 -5.39 8.64 1.86
N TYR A 60 -4.45 7.74 1.62
CA TYR A 60 -4.01 6.75 2.58
C TYR A 60 -2.67 7.12 3.21
N ARG A 61 -2.55 6.88 4.50
CA ARG A 61 -1.30 6.94 5.26
C ARG A 61 -0.88 5.54 5.69
N ILE A 62 0.42 5.35 5.82
CA ILE A 62 0.97 4.10 6.36
C ILE A 62 0.90 4.18 7.88
N ASP A 63 0.15 3.27 8.53
CA ASP A 63 0.06 3.17 9.98
C ASP A 63 1.23 2.35 10.53
N ARG A 64 1.38 1.12 10.05
CA ARG A 64 2.40 0.18 10.49
C ARG A 64 3.15 -0.42 9.32
N ILE A 65 4.43 -0.76 9.58
CA ILE A 65 5.27 -1.45 8.61
C ILE A 65 5.86 -2.67 9.30
N ASN A 66 5.40 -3.84 8.86
CA ASN A 66 5.85 -5.13 9.33
C ASN A 66 6.74 -5.76 8.26
N ILE A 67 7.92 -6.23 8.64
CA ILE A 67 8.82 -6.98 7.75
C ILE A 67 9.09 -8.36 8.33
N PHE A 68 8.93 -9.38 7.49
CA PHE A 68 9.17 -10.79 7.79
C PHE A 68 10.37 -11.25 6.95
N PRO A 69 11.61 -11.12 7.45
CA PRO A 69 12.81 -11.37 6.66
C PRO A 69 13.09 -12.85 6.38
N ASP A 70 12.47 -13.75 7.13
CA ASP A 70 12.62 -15.20 7.02
C ASP A 70 11.29 -15.88 6.66
N TYR A 71 10.45 -15.21 5.86
CA TYR A 71 9.14 -15.74 5.48
C TYR A 71 9.26 -16.94 4.55
N ASP A 72 8.68 -18.07 4.98
CA ASP A 72 8.50 -19.26 4.14
C ASP A 72 7.00 -19.46 3.86
N PRO A 73 6.57 -19.32 2.59
CA PRO A 73 5.17 -19.49 2.23
C PRO A 73 4.65 -20.92 2.44
N THR A 74 5.54 -21.92 2.45
CA THR A 74 5.16 -23.31 2.69
C THR A 74 4.84 -23.52 4.16
N VAL A 75 5.72 -23.07 5.05
CA VAL A 75 5.52 -23.15 6.50
C VAL A 75 4.31 -22.33 6.92
N ALA A 76 4.15 -21.12 6.39
CA ALA A 76 3.01 -20.26 6.70
C ALA A 76 1.65 -20.87 6.35
N ARG A 77 1.59 -21.79 5.40
CA ARG A 77 0.34 -22.49 5.02
C ARG A 77 0.06 -23.74 5.86
N THR A 78 1.09 -24.40 6.35
CA THR A 78 0.97 -25.71 7.00
C THR A 78 1.04 -25.64 8.51
N ASP A 79 1.72 -24.64 9.06
CA ASP A 79 1.96 -24.51 10.50
C ASP A 79 1.04 -23.47 11.13
N THR A 80 -0.05 -23.94 11.75
CA THR A 80 -1.01 -23.09 12.47
C THR A 80 -0.45 -22.47 13.75
N THR A 81 0.67 -23.01 14.27
CA THR A 81 1.32 -22.51 15.50
C THR A 81 2.41 -21.49 15.23
N LEU A 82 2.72 -21.21 13.97
CA LEU A 82 3.78 -20.27 13.58
C LEU A 82 3.64 -18.89 14.26
N LEU A 83 2.43 -18.34 14.27
CA LEU A 83 2.16 -17.02 14.85
C LEU A 83 2.52 -16.91 16.33
N SER A 84 2.37 -18.00 17.10
CA SER A 84 2.69 -17.99 18.53
C SER A 84 4.20 -18.04 18.84
N ARG A 85 5.02 -18.35 17.82
CA ARG A 85 6.49 -18.44 17.93
C ARG A 85 7.21 -17.22 17.34
N LEU A 86 6.46 -16.31 16.74
CA LEU A 86 7.04 -15.09 16.18
C LEU A 86 7.39 -14.09 17.27
N ASP A 87 8.60 -13.56 17.15
CA ASP A 87 9.09 -12.47 17.99
C ASP A 87 9.22 -11.20 17.18
N THR A 88 9.17 -10.03 17.82
CA THR A 88 9.17 -8.74 17.13
C THR A 88 10.20 -7.80 17.71
N VAL A 89 11.06 -7.27 16.87
CA VAL A 89 11.96 -6.17 17.19
C VAL A 89 11.51 -4.89 16.50
N TYR A 90 11.27 -3.85 17.28
CA TYR A 90 10.99 -2.53 16.73
C TYR A 90 12.29 -1.77 16.46
N TYR A 91 12.44 -1.28 15.23
CA TYR A 91 13.59 -0.47 14.86
C TYR A 91 13.18 0.69 13.92
N ARG A 92 13.22 1.91 14.43
CA ARG A 92 12.99 3.16 13.67
C ARG A 92 11.77 3.10 12.72
N GLY A 93 10.61 2.70 13.24
CA GLY A 93 9.37 2.63 12.47
C GLY A 93 9.13 1.31 11.73
N LEU A 94 10.04 0.34 11.83
CA LEU A 94 9.85 -1.03 11.33
C LEU A 94 9.59 -1.99 12.49
N ASN A 95 8.58 -2.83 12.36
CA ASN A 95 8.39 -4.05 13.14
C ASN A 95 9.06 -5.19 12.36
N ILE A 96 10.18 -5.70 12.87
CA ILE A 96 10.90 -6.83 12.29
C ILE A 96 10.43 -8.08 13.02
N ILE A 97 9.73 -8.95 12.29
CA ILE A 97 9.04 -10.13 12.83
C ILE A 97 9.78 -11.38 12.35
N TYR A 98 10.21 -12.21 13.27
CA TYR A 98 11.04 -13.40 12.99
C TYR A 98 10.73 -14.55 13.96
N GLU A 99 11.03 -15.79 13.58
CA GLU A 99 10.80 -16.96 14.43
C GLU A 99 11.96 -17.24 15.40
N LYS A 100 13.20 -17.03 14.97
CA LYS A 100 14.39 -17.40 15.80
C LYS A 100 15.25 -16.18 16.09
N ARG A 101 16.16 -15.85 15.19
CA ARG A 101 17.02 -14.67 15.25
C ARG A 101 17.06 -14.01 13.88
N PRO A 102 16.95 -12.69 13.80
CA PRO A 102 17.05 -12.01 12.52
C PRO A 102 18.45 -12.23 11.94
N ASN A 103 18.52 -12.83 10.76
CA ASN A 103 19.78 -13.05 10.04
C ASN A 103 20.38 -11.75 9.51
N LEU A 104 19.54 -10.73 9.30
CA LEU A 104 19.97 -9.41 8.87
C LEU A 104 19.86 -8.40 10.03
N ARG A 105 20.84 -7.52 10.11
CA ARG A 105 20.83 -6.45 11.12
C ARG A 105 19.71 -5.46 10.83
N PRO A 106 18.96 -4.98 11.84
CA PRO A 106 17.88 -4.01 11.68
C PRO A 106 18.22 -2.76 10.85
N PRO A 107 19.43 -2.15 10.98
CA PRO A 107 19.81 -1.00 10.16
C PRO A 107 19.83 -1.29 8.66
N VAL A 108 20.21 -2.50 8.23
CA VAL A 108 20.26 -2.90 6.82
C VAL A 108 18.84 -2.96 6.24
N LEU A 109 17.90 -3.59 6.97
CA LEU A 109 16.50 -3.63 6.58
C LEU A 109 15.88 -2.23 6.54
N ARG A 110 16.21 -1.38 7.53
CA ARG A 110 15.73 0.00 7.56
C ARG A 110 16.21 0.81 6.35
N GLN A 111 17.45 0.62 5.92
CA GLN A 111 18.00 1.31 4.75
C GLN A 111 17.33 0.86 3.44
N ALA A 112 16.99 -0.43 3.33
CA ALA A 112 16.34 -0.99 2.16
C ALA A 112 14.83 -0.68 2.07
N VAL A 113 14.19 -0.23 3.16
CA VAL A 113 12.74 0.06 3.18
C VAL A 113 12.53 1.56 3.44
N PRO A 114 12.47 2.44 2.43
CA PRO A 114 12.30 3.89 2.59
C PRO A 114 10.85 4.29 2.88
N LEU A 115 10.09 3.45 3.59
CA LEU A 115 8.73 3.71 4.03
C LEU A 115 8.73 4.08 5.52
N TYR A 116 7.86 5.00 5.93
CA TYR A 116 7.76 5.46 7.31
C TYR A 116 6.30 5.50 7.78
N PRO A 117 6.04 5.15 9.06
CA PRO A 117 4.71 5.33 9.66
C PRO A 117 4.27 6.79 9.59
N ASN A 118 2.97 7.02 9.47
CA ASN A 118 2.29 8.31 9.34
C ASN A 118 2.58 9.08 8.04
N TYR A 119 3.43 8.56 7.14
CA TYR A 119 3.64 9.17 5.84
C TYR A 119 2.53 8.75 4.87
N VAL A 120 2.24 9.65 3.96
CA VAL A 120 1.29 9.39 2.87
C VAL A 120 1.81 8.24 2.01
N TYR A 121 0.92 7.31 1.64
CA TYR A 121 1.26 6.23 0.72
C TYR A 121 1.81 6.78 -0.60
N ASN A 122 2.87 6.18 -1.10
CA ASN A 122 3.48 6.54 -2.36
C ASN A 122 3.97 5.28 -3.09
N SER A 123 3.38 5.01 -4.26
CA SER A 123 3.68 3.81 -5.05
C SER A 123 5.12 3.74 -5.53
N SER A 124 5.75 4.89 -5.83
CA SER A 124 7.17 4.93 -6.24
C SER A 124 8.09 4.54 -5.10
N GLN A 125 7.79 4.95 -3.85
CA GLN A 125 8.56 4.53 -2.67
C GLN A 125 8.40 3.03 -2.39
N VAL A 126 7.21 2.46 -2.63
CA VAL A 126 6.96 1.02 -2.51
C VAL A 126 7.80 0.23 -3.52
N ASN A 127 7.81 0.67 -4.78
CA ASN A 127 8.63 0.05 -5.83
C ASN A 127 10.12 0.15 -5.50
N ARG A 128 10.57 1.29 -4.96
CA ARG A 128 11.94 1.46 -4.50
C ARG A 128 12.27 0.51 -3.37
N ALA A 129 11.40 0.38 -2.35
CA ALA A 129 11.59 -0.57 -1.27
C ALA A 129 11.75 -2.01 -1.78
N TYR A 130 10.93 -2.41 -2.75
CA TYR A 130 11.06 -3.71 -3.41
C TYR A 130 12.43 -3.87 -4.09
N SER A 131 12.84 -2.90 -4.90
CA SER A 131 14.11 -2.93 -5.62
C SER A 131 15.31 -2.96 -4.67
N ASP A 132 15.30 -2.13 -3.63
CA ASP A 132 16.37 -2.03 -2.64
C ASP A 132 16.49 -3.34 -1.81
N LEU A 133 15.36 -3.96 -1.44
CA LEU A 133 15.34 -5.27 -0.77
C LEU A 133 15.93 -6.37 -1.66
N MET A 134 15.56 -6.41 -2.95
CA MET A 134 16.09 -7.39 -3.89
C MET A 134 17.58 -7.14 -4.17
N ALA A 135 18.03 -5.88 -4.20
CA ALA A 135 19.42 -5.51 -4.39
C ALA A 135 20.35 -5.96 -3.25
N LEU A 136 19.82 -6.28 -2.06
CA LEU A 136 20.63 -6.87 -0.99
C LEU A 136 21.22 -8.25 -1.35
N GLY A 137 20.69 -8.92 -2.39
CA GLY A 137 21.13 -10.26 -2.82
C GLY A 137 20.88 -11.37 -1.80
N TYR A 138 20.25 -11.07 -0.68
CA TYR A 138 19.92 -12.01 0.39
C TYR A 138 18.57 -12.70 0.19
N PHE A 139 17.63 -12.02 -0.46
CA PHE A 139 16.28 -12.52 -0.67
C PHE A 139 16.10 -13.12 -2.06
N LYS A 140 15.45 -14.28 -2.12
CA LYS A 140 14.98 -14.89 -3.36
C LYS A 140 13.76 -14.17 -3.92
N SER A 141 12.89 -13.70 -3.03
CA SER A 141 11.68 -12.94 -3.38
C SER A 141 11.25 -12.03 -2.23
N ALA A 142 10.62 -10.93 -2.58
CA ALA A 142 9.94 -10.04 -1.64
C ALA A 142 8.51 -9.78 -2.14
N LYS A 143 7.55 -9.73 -1.22
CA LYS A 143 6.17 -9.35 -1.51
C LYS A 143 5.78 -8.23 -0.55
N ILE A 144 5.37 -7.09 -1.09
CA ILE A 144 4.86 -5.96 -0.30
C ILE A 144 3.34 -5.95 -0.49
N ALA A 145 2.61 -6.14 0.60
CA ALA A 145 1.16 -6.15 0.63
C ALA A 145 0.66 -5.08 1.61
N PHE A 146 -0.46 -4.47 1.28
CA PHE A 146 -1.10 -3.49 2.14
C PHE A 146 -2.48 -4.00 2.55
N GLU A 147 -2.80 -3.80 3.82
CA GLU A 147 -4.10 -4.11 4.41
C GLU A 147 -4.72 -2.81 4.92
N GLU A 148 -5.95 -2.54 4.49
CA GLU A 148 -6.70 -1.41 5.00
C GLU A 148 -7.11 -1.66 6.45
N GLN A 149 -6.86 -0.67 7.31
CA GLN A 149 -7.35 -0.74 8.68
C GLN A 149 -8.86 -0.50 8.71
N PRO A 150 -9.61 -1.32 9.49
CA PRO A 150 -11.03 -1.06 9.68
C PRO A 150 -11.21 0.33 10.29
N ARG A 151 -12.11 1.11 9.73
CA ARG A 151 -12.47 2.42 10.26
C ARG A 151 -13.04 2.26 11.67
N SER A 152 -12.43 2.91 12.66
CA SER A 152 -13.18 3.32 13.83
C SER A 152 -14.13 4.46 13.39
N ALA A 153 -15.41 4.33 13.72
CA ALA A 153 -16.46 5.26 13.28
C ALA A 153 -16.30 6.71 13.80
N ASP A 154 -15.26 7.01 14.56
CA ASP A 154 -15.12 8.22 15.38
C ASP A 154 -14.09 9.24 14.91
N VAL A 155 -13.51 9.11 13.71
CA VAL A 155 -12.60 10.15 13.22
C VAL A 155 -13.30 10.98 12.15
N THR A 156 -14.13 11.92 12.61
CA THR A 156 -14.60 13.04 11.82
C THR A 156 -13.55 14.15 11.91
N ASP A 157 -12.43 13.99 11.26
CA ASP A 157 -11.52 15.12 11.08
C ASP A 157 -12.10 16.06 10.03
N ILE A 158 -12.85 17.04 10.53
CA ILE A 158 -13.32 18.18 9.76
C ILE A 158 -12.11 19.09 9.51
N VAL A 159 -11.44 18.91 8.41
CA VAL A 159 -10.52 19.95 7.91
C VAL A 159 -11.34 20.90 7.06
N SER A 160 -11.90 21.92 7.70
CA SER A 160 -12.52 23.05 7.03
C SER A 160 -11.44 23.92 6.41
N PHE A 161 -11.24 23.79 5.10
CA PHE A 161 -10.44 24.75 4.34
C PHE A 161 -11.32 25.96 4.03
N ILE A 162 -11.16 27.04 4.81
CA ILE A 162 -11.78 28.34 4.51
C ILE A 162 -10.96 29.00 3.42
N GLY A 163 -11.32 28.75 2.17
CA GLY A 163 -10.89 29.55 1.02
C GLY A 163 -11.97 30.59 0.72
N ALA A 164 -11.66 31.84 0.90
CA ALA A 164 -12.56 32.95 0.69
C ALA A 164 -12.98 33.08 -0.77
N SER A 165 -14.21 32.67 -1.11
CA SER A 165 -15.11 33.33 -2.05
C SER A 165 -16.52 32.82 -1.81
N ALA A 166 -17.38 33.77 -1.48
CA ALA A 166 -18.76 33.58 -1.07
C ALA A 166 -19.64 33.19 -2.26
N ASP A 167 -19.72 31.90 -2.64
CA ASP A 167 -20.92 31.37 -3.31
C ASP A 167 -20.95 29.84 -3.55
N SER A 168 -20.11 29.06 -2.93
CA SER A 168 -20.26 27.59 -2.94
C SER A 168 -19.46 26.99 -1.78
N THR A 169 -20.09 26.79 -0.64
CA THR A 169 -19.56 25.96 0.45
C THR A 169 -19.59 24.48 0.04
N GLN A 170 -18.71 24.07 -0.87
CA GLN A 170 -18.35 22.68 -1.01
C GLN A 170 -17.32 22.36 0.05
N THR A 171 -17.77 21.83 1.16
CA THR A 171 -16.89 21.25 2.18
C THR A 171 -16.25 20.00 1.56
N LEU A 172 -15.03 20.13 1.06
CA LEU A 172 -14.22 19.01 0.58
C LEU A 172 -13.77 18.21 1.80
N TYR A 173 -14.54 17.19 2.17
CA TYR A 173 -14.12 16.22 3.17
C TYR A 173 -13.05 15.32 2.55
N THR A 174 -11.80 15.60 2.83
CA THR A 174 -10.71 14.66 2.52
C THR A 174 -10.70 13.61 3.60
N ARG A 175 -11.29 12.44 3.32
CA ARG A 175 -11.22 11.29 4.22
C ARG A 175 -9.84 10.66 4.10
N GLU A 176 -9.17 10.45 5.23
CA GLU A 176 -7.91 9.71 5.31
C GLU A 176 -8.19 8.24 5.66
N GLY A 177 -7.46 7.35 5.00
CA GLY A 177 -7.42 5.92 5.31
C GLY A 177 -6.06 5.53 5.85
N TYR A 178 -5.98 4.40 6.55
CA TYR A 178 -4.75 3.88 7.11
C TYR A 178 -4.44 2.50 6.55
N LEU A 179 -3.16 2.26 6.25
CA LEU A 179 -2.64 1.02 5.68
C LEU A 179 -1.61 0.38 6.60
N THR A 180 -1.77 -0.90 6.88
CA THR A 180 -0.68 -1.71 7.39
C THR A 180 0.11 -2.29 6.22
N CYS A 181 1.40 -2.00 6.17
CA CYS A 181 2.32 -2.54 5.17
C CYS A 181 2.97 -3.83 5.69
N ASN A 182 2.72 -4.96 5.02
CA ASN A 182 3.33 -6.25 5.33
C ASN A 182 4.33 -6.60 4.22
N ILE A 183 5.61 -6.72 4.59
CA ILE A 183 6.72 -7.04 3.69
C ILE A 183 7.17 -8.45 4.00
N LEU A 184 6.87 -9.38 3.09
CA LEU A 184 7.18 -10.81 3.21
C LEU A 184 8.41 -11.10 2.35
N CYS A 185 9.54 -11.42 2.97
CA CYS A 185 10.81 -11.68 2.29
C CYS A 185 11.20 -13.13 2.47
N THR A 186 11.34 -13.88 1.36
CA THR A 186 11.84 -15.25 1.36
C THR A 186 13.33 -15.24 1.13
N PRO A 187 14.14 -15.72 2.07
CA PRO A 187 15.59 -15.73 1.92
C PRO A 187 16.04 -16.76 0.85
N THR A 188 17.20 -16.49 0.26
CA THR A 188 17.88 -17.46 -0.60
C THR A 188 18.40 -18.60 0.27
N LEU A 189 18.15 -19.84 -0.12
CA LEU A 189 18.69 -21.01 0.59
C LEU A 189 20.21 -20.94 0.59
N LYS A 190 20.82 -21.19 1.76
CA LYS A 190 22.28 -21.37 1.84
C LYS A 190 22.66 -22.57 0.98
N GLN A 191 23.51 -22.37 -0.01
CA GLN A 191 24.01 -23.45 -0.84
C GLN A 191 24.77 -24.45 0.05
N SER A 192 24.34 -25.71 0.10
CA SER A 192 25.12 -26.79 0.67
C SER A 192 26.00 -27.36 -0.45
N VAL A 193 27.30 -27.22 -0.34
CA VAL A 193 28.25 -27.92 -1.21
C VAL A 193 28.34 -29.36 -0.72
N LYS A 194 27.78 -30.32 -1.46
CA LYS A 194 28.13 -31.75 -1.29
C LYS A 194 29.45 -31.98 -1.98
N VAL A 195 30.46 -32.27 -1.23
CA VAL A 195 31.72 -32.84 -1.75
C VAL A 195 31.58 -34.34 -1.68
N ASP A 196 31.31 -35.00 -2.80
CA ASP A 196 31.43 -36.44 -2.93
C ASP A 196 32.92 -36.73 -3.13
N LEU A 197 33.54 -37.37 -2.11
CA LEU A 197 34.89 -37.93 -2.19
C LEU A 197 34.71 -39.33 -2.77
N GLU A 198 35.19 -39.55 -4.01
CA GLU A 198 35.44 -40.90 -4.56
C GLU A 198 36.70 -41.50 -3.97
#